data_5903ae7fefd4707d4371a17135dda3d7
#
_entry.id   5903ae7fefd4707d4371a17135dda3d7
#
_cell.length_a   1.000
_cell.length_b   1.000
_cell.length_c   1.000
_cell.angle_alpha   90.00
_cell.angle_beta   90.00
_cell.angle_gamma   90.00
#
_symmetry.space_group_name_H-M   'P 1'
#
loop_
_entity.id
_entity.type
_entity.pdbx_description
1 polymer ?
#
loop_
_entity_poly.entity_id
_entity_poly.type
_entity_poly.pdbx_seq_one_letter_code
_entity_poly.pdbx_strand_id
1 'polypeptide(L)'
;TDLMVNATHRAAPAGILDLWRLPELRGITRGDDLTIGAGTTWLEVEHDPGIVERFGPLAAAAREIGALQIQARGTLGGNVGTSSPVGDSLPVLLAFDAELELASVRGRRRVAYRDFCTGYRKTLLAPDELIVAAHLAPPSKRTRTTWRKVGTRRAQSISKVMGAAFIELDGDTVTLARVALGAVADRPIRVTAVEQAVIGLPLGKAADAARAAMRTAIKPID
;
A
#
# COMPACT_ATOMS: atom_id res chain seq x y z
N THR A 1 -0.47 11.76 -11.74
CA THR A 1 -1.64 11.42 -12.58
C THR A 1 -2.94 12.01 -12.04
N ASP A 2 -3.18 11.99 -10.73
CA ASP A 2 -4.41 12.52 -10.09
C ASP A 2 -4.65 14.01 -10.34
N LEU A 3 -3.59 14.82 -10.41
CA LEU A 3 -3.69 16.25 -10.75
C LEU A 3 -4.29 16.46 -12.14
N MET A 4 -3.95 15.61 -13.09
CA MET A 4 -4.39 15.73 -14.49
C MET A 4 -5.87 15.39 -14.67
N VAL A 5 -6.41 14.48 -13.85
CA VAL A 5 -7.86 14.09 -13.92
C VAL A 5 -8.77 15.28 -13.68
N ASN A 6 -8.35 16.23 -12.83
CA ASN A 6 -9.15 17.39 -12.46
C ASN A 6 -8.61 18.72 -13.03
N ALA A 7 -7.60 18.67 -13.90
CA ALA A 7 -6.91 19.87 -14.39
C ALA A 7 -7.81 20.84 -15.13
N THR A 8 -8.87 20.35 -15.79
CA THR A 8 -9.84 21.18 -16.54
C THR A 8 -10.94 21.78 -15.65
N HIS A 9 -11.10 21.29 -14.42
CA HIS A 9 -12.21 21.66 -13.53
C HIS A 9 -11.76 22.41 -12.26
N ARG A 10 -10.46 22.55 -12.04
CA ARG A 10 -9.91 23.25 -10.89
C ARG A 10 -9.08 24.44 -11.33
N ALA A 11 -9.14 25.55 -10.56
CA ALA A 11 -8.20 26.65 -10.72
C ALA A 11 -6.77 26.12 -10.62
N ALA A 12 -5.89 26.63 -11.47
CA ALA A 12 -4.48 26.29 -11.39
C ALA A 12 -3.93 26.65 -9.99
N PRO A 13 -3.16 25.79 -9.35
CA PRO A 13 -2.54 26.12 -8.07
C PRO A 13 -1.58 27.31 -8.26
N ALA A 14 -1.42 28.11 -7.22
CA ALA A 14 -0.56 29.31 -7.23
C ALA A 14 0.93 28.99 -7.52
N GLY A 15 1.34 27.75 -7.30
CA GLY A 15 2.67 27.25 -7.63
C GLY A 15 2.67 25.74 -7.78
N ILE A 16 3.52 25.24 -8.68
CA ILE A 16 3.75 23.81 -8.90
C ILE A 16 5.24 23.57 -8.83
N LEU A 17 5.65 22.66 -7.95
CA LEU A 17 7.03 22.16 -7.90
C LEU A 17 7.05 20.76 -8.51
N ASP A 18 7.75 20.61 -9.64
CA ASP A 18 7.95 19.33 -10.29
C ASP A 18 9.09 18.56 -9.61
N LEU A 19 8.76 17.48 -8.92
CA LEU A 19 9.71 16.60 -8.24
C LEU A 19 10.28 15.50 -9.16
N TRP A 20 9.84 15.43 -10.40
CA TRP A 20 10.18 14.33 -11.33
C TRP A 20 11.69 14.22 -11.58
N ARG A 21 12.41 15.34 -11.53
CA ARG A 21 13.85 15.41 -11.83
C ARG A 21 14.75 15.24 -10.60
N LEU A 22 14.18 14.93 -9.44
CA LEU A 22 14.95 14.70 -8.22
C LEU A 22 15.34 13.22 -8.10
N PRO A 23 16.58 12.84 -8.45
CA PRO A 23 17.03 11.46 -8.39
C PRO A 23 17.03 10.90 -6.94
N GLU A 24 17.17 11.79 -5.95
CA GLU A 24 17.16 11.45 -4.54
C GLU A 24 15.82 10.87 -4.06
N LEU A 25 14.73 11.14 -4.79
CA LEU A 25 13.42 10.59 -4.51
C LEU A 25 13.15 9.28 -5.27
N ARG A 26 14.10 8.76 -6.05
CA ARG A 26 13.92 7.61 -6.91
C ARG A 26 14.79 6.43 -6.51
N GLY A 27 14.35 5.28 -6.98
CA GLY A 27 15.13 4.04 -6.87
C GLY A 27 14.64 3.12 -5.78
N ILE A 28 15.17 1.90 -5.84
CA ILE A 28 14.85 0.80 -4.97
C ILE A 28 16.17 0.30 -4.41
N THR A 29 16.33 0.41 -3.09
CA THR A 29 17.53 -0.06 -2.40
C THR A 29 17.19 -1.17 -1.42
N ARG A 30 18.14 -2.08 -1.21
CA ARG A 30 18.01 -3.27 -0.37
C ARG A 30 19.12 -3.27 0.66
N GLY A 31 18.74 -3.20 1.91
CA GLY A 31 19.57 -3.37 3.09
C GLY A 31 18.85 -4.32 4.04
N ASP A 32 18.79 -3.96 5.31
CA ASP A 32 17.96 -4.64 6.30
C ASP A 32 16.48 -4.55 5.88
N ASP A 33 16.06 -3.39 5.37
CA ASP A 33 14.76 -3.15 4.77
C ASP A 33 14.85 -2.95 3.25
N LEU A 34 13.74 -3.19 2.56
CA LEU A 34 13.48 -2.68 1.23
C LEU A 34 13.09 -1.21 1.34
N THR A 35 13.87 -0.33 0.74
CA THR A 35 13.56 1.10 0.64
C THR A 35 13.16 1.45 -0.77
N ILE A 36 11.98 2.05 -0.94
CA ILE A 36 11.46 2.50 -2.23
C ILE A 36 11.28 4.02 -2.18
N GLY A 37 12.04 4.75 -3.00
CA GLY A 37 11.92 6.19 -3.11
C GLY A 37 10.53 6.62 -3.57
N ALA A 38 10.04 7.74 -3.05
CA ALA A 38 8.68 8.23 -3.33
C ALA A 38 8.44 8.54 -4.82
N GLY A 39 9.48 8.93 -5.56
CA GLY A 39 9.47 9.19 -7.00
C GLY A 39 9.58 7.93 -7.87
N THR A 40 9.75 6.74 -7.28
CA THR A 40 9.82 5.48 -8.01
C THR A 40 8.45 5.17 -8.63
N THR A 41 8.45 4.85 -9.92
CA THR A 41 7.22 4.58 -10.67
C THR A 41 6.69 3.16 -10.40
N TRP A 42 5.41 2.95 -10.65
CA TRP A 42 4.81 1.63 -10.53
C TRP A 42 5.38 0.64 -11.55
N LEU A 43 5.81 1.11 -12.72
CA LEU A 43 6.48 0.29 -13.73
C LEU A 43 7.83 -0.21 -13.22
N GLU A 44 8.61 0.65 -12.53
CA GLU A 44 9.88 0.25 -11.91
C GLU A 44 9.64 -0.77 -10.78
N VAL A 45 8.62 -0.55 -9.94
CA VAL A 45 8.25 -1.48 -8.84
C VAL A 45 7.82 -2.83 -9.39
N GLU A 46 6.99 -2.87 -10.45
CA GLU A 46 6.49 -4.11 -11.06
C GLU A 46 7.62 -4.97 -11.62
N HIS A 47 8.64 -4.34 -12.24
CA HIS A 47 9.70 -5.03 -12.94
C HIS A 47 10.97 -5.26 -12.11
N ASP A 48 11.01 -4.75 -10.88
CA ASP A 48 12.18 -4.96 -10.02
C ASP A 48 12.28 -6.43 -9.56
N PRO A 49 13.37 -7.14 -9.90
CA PRO A 49 13.47 -8.58 -9.62
C PRO A 49 13.38 -8.91 -8.14
N GLY A 50 13.94 -8.08 -7.26
CA GLY A 50 13.91 -8.34 -5.82
C GLY A 50 12.52 -8.08 -5.21
N ILE A 51 11.75 -7.14 -5.78
CA ILE A 51 10.35 -6.95 -5.38
C ILE A 51 9.51 -8.13 -5.87
N VAL A 52 9.68 -8.57 -7.11
CA VAL A 52 8.96 -9.74 -7.66
C VAL A 52 9.23 -10.98 -6.81
N GLU A 53 10.47 -11.21 -6.42
CA GLU A 53 10.87 -12.40 -5.64
C GLU A 53 10.36 -12.36 -4.20
N ARG A 54 10.55 -11.23 -3.51
CA ARG A 54 10.36 -11.16 -2.04
C ARG A 54 9.14 -10.39 -1.59
N PHE A 55 8.64 -9.48 -2.43
CA PHE A 55 7.49 -8.61 -2.15
C PHE A 55 6.41 -8.76 -3.23
N GLY A 56 6.18 -9.98 -3.70
CA GLY A 56 5.25 -10.31 -4.78
C GLY A 56 3.88 -9.61 -4.72
N PRO A 57 3.23 -9.44 -3.55
CA PRO A 57 2.03 -8.63 -3.40
C PRO A 57 2.16 -7.19 -3.89
N LEU A 58 3.34 -6.56 -3.70
CA LEU A 58 3.57 -5.19 -4.15
C LEU A 58 3.73 -5.13 -5.68
N ALA A 59 4.46 -6.08 -6.27
CA ALA A 59 4.57 -6.19 -7.73
C ALA A 59 3.19 -6.47 -8.37
N ALA A 60 2.39 -7.34 -7.76
CA ALA A 60 1.04 -7.66 -8.23
C ALA A 60 0.12 -6.43 -8.17
N ALA A 61 0.18 -5.65 -7.08
CA ALA A 61 -0.58 -4.42 -6.94
C ALA A 61 -0.13 -3.37 -7.97
N ALA A 62 1.18 -3.20 -8.18
CA ALA A 62 1.74 -2.26 -9.15
C ALA A 62 1.23 -2.52 -10.57
N ARG A 63 1.13 -3.80 -10.97
CA ARG A 63 0.62 -4.25 -12.27
C ARG A 63 -0.84 -3.86 -12.51
N GLU A 64 -1.65 -3.79 -11.48
CA GLU A 64 -3.09 -3.49 -11.57
C GLU A 64 -3.41 -1.98 -11.48
N ILE A 65 -2.40 -1.13 -11.23
CA ILE A 65 -2.58 0.32 -11.15
C ILE A 65 -2.71 0.90 -12.57
N GLY A 66 -3.94 1.25 -12.94
CA GLY A 66 -4.23 1.90 -14.22
C GLY A 66 -3.82 1.05 -15.43
N ALA A 67 -3.07 1.67 -16.34
CA ALA A 67 -2.47 1.06 -17.53
C ALA A 67 -0.99 1.43 -17.60
N LEU A 68 -0.26 0.88 -18.57
CA LEU A 68 1.18 1.08 -18.75
C LEU A 68 1.59 2.57 -18.69
N GLN A 69 0.82 3.46 -19.32
CA GLN A 69 1.09 4.91 -19.31
C GLN A 69 0.96 5.50 -17.90
N ILE A 70 0.01 5.00 -17.10
CA ILE A 70 -0.17 5.42 -15.71
C ILE A 70 0.95 4.83 -14.84
N GLN A 71 1.30 3.57 -15.03
CA GLN A 71 2.38 2.90 -14.30
C GLN A 71 3.74 3.55 -14.57
N ALA A 72 4.00 4.00 -15.80
CA ALA A 72 5.24 4.67 -16.18
C ALA A 72 5.37 6.09 -15.61
N ARG A 73 4.31 6.70 -15.09
CA ARG A 73 4.28 8.08 -14.57
C ARG A 73 3.82 8.17 -13.12
N GLY A 74 2.89 7.30 -12.72
CA GLY A 74 2.42 7.22 -11.33
C GLY A 74 3.52 6.69 -10.42
N THR A 75 3.69 7.32 -9.27
CA THR A 75 4.75 7.01 -8.31
C THR A 75 4.18 6.51 -6.99
N LEU A 76 5.02 5.82 -6.21
CA LEU A 76 4.68 5.39 -4.86
C LEU A 76 4.24 6.59 -4.00
N GLY A 77 5.05 7.65 -3.94
CA GLY A 77 4.74 8.83 -3.15
C GLY A 77 3.46 9.55 -3.60
N GLY A 78 3.21 9.60 -4.92
CA GLY A 78 1.96 10.15 -5.46
C GLY A 78 0.73 9.35 -5.03
N ASN A 79 0.79 8.02 -5.04
CA ASN A 79 -0.29 7.16 -4.61
C ASN A 79 -0.55 7.26 -3.09
N VAL A 80 0.53 7.21 -2.29
CA VAL A 80 0.45 7.36 -0.82
C VAL A 80 -0.06 8.75 -0.44
N GLY A 81 0.45 9.81 -1.06
CA GLY A 81 0.04 11.19 -0.79
C GLY A 81 -1.41 11.49 -1.20
N THR A 82 -1.90 10.86 -2.28
CA THR A 82 -3.31 10.92 -2.65
C THR A 82 -4.21 10.24 -1.63
N SER A 83 -3.71 9.21 -0.96
CA SER A 83 -4.41 8.46 0.10
C SER A 83 -5.85 8.07 -0.27
N SER A 84 -6.02 7.61 -1.52
CA SER A 84 -7.33 7.16 -1.99
C SER A 84 -7.71 5.83 -1.33
N PRO A 85 -8.95 5.65 -0.83
CA PRO A 85 -9.39 4.37 -0.28
C PRO A 85 -9.32 3.21 -1.29
N VAL A 86 -9.32 3.53 -2.59
CA VAL A 86 -9.21 2.56 -3.68
C VAL A 86 -7.78 2.48 -4.29
N GLY A 87 -6.77 2.94 -3.59
CA GLY A 87 -5.37 2.83 -4.00
C GLY A 87 -4.86 1.41 -3.85
N ASP A 88 -4.57 0.72 -4.95
CA ASP A 88 -4.32 -0.72 -5.02
C ASP A 88 -3.12 -1.19 -4.19
N SER A 89 -2.08 -0.37 -4.05
CA SER A 89 -0.88 -0.69 -3.26
C SER A 89 -1.04 -0.46 -1.76
N LEU A 90 -2.01 0.34 -1.34
CA LEU A 90 -2.11 0.81 0.05
C LEU A 90 -2.39 -0.31 1.06
N PRO A 91 -3.24 -1.32 0.77
CA PRO A 91 -3.37 -2.49 1.62
C PRO A 91 -2.07 -3.30 1.76
N VAL A 92 -1.21 -3.31 0.72
CA VAL A 92 0.09 -3.98 0.80
C VAL A 92 0.98 -3.28 1.82
N LEU A 93 1.06 -1.95 1.77
CA LEU A 93 1.84 -1.17 2.75
C LEU A 93 1.36 -1.42 4.18
N LEU A 94 0.04 -1.54 4.40
CA LEU A 94 -0.54 -1.88 5.71
C LEU A 94 -0.18 -3.31 6.14
N ALA A 95 -0.31 -4.30 5.26
CA ALA A 95 -0.03 -5.70 5.59
C ALA A 95 1.46 -5.94 5.87
N PHE A 96 2.35 -5.24 5.17
CA PHE A 96 3.78 -5.29 5.42
C PHE A 96 4.24 -4.39 6.58
N ASP A 97 3.31 -3.66 7.22
CA ASP A 97 3.60 -2.72 8.32
C ASP A 97 4.67 -1.70 7.93
N ALA A 98 4.53 -1.15 6.72
CA ALA A 98 5.50 -0.24 6.12
C ALA A 98 5.66 1.03 6.95
N GLU A 99 6.86 1.61 6.93
CA GLU A 99 7.13 2.95 7.43
C GLU A 99 7.32 3.91 6.26
N LEU A 100 6.85 5.13 6.42
CA LEU A 100 7.11 6.23 5.50
C LEU A 100 8.17 7.16 6.08
N GLU A 101 9.11 7.55 5.24
CA GLU A 101 10.05 8.62 5.53
C GLU A 101 9.50 9.94 4.97
N LEU A 102 9.35 10.91 5.85
CA LEU A 102 8.90 12.27 5.54
C LEU A 102 10.05 13.24 5.77
N ALA A 103 10.16 14.26 4.93
CA ALA A 103 11.19 15.29 5.04
C ALA A 103 10.63 16.70 4.88
N SER A 104 11.21 17.62 5.61
CA SER A 104 11.02 19.08 5.47
C SER A 104 12.32 19.81 5.77
N VAL A 105 12.29 21.12 5.75
CA VAL A 105 13.44 21.96 6.20
C VAL A 105 13.78 21.75 7.69
N ARG A 106 12.86 21.20 8.49
CA ARG A 106 13.10 20.88 9.91
C ARG A 106 13.84 19.56 10.12
N GLY A 107 14.00 18.75 9.07
CA GLY A 107 14.63 17.44 9.14
C GLY A 107 13.76 16.31 8.58
N ARG A 108 14.13 15.10 8.92
CA ARG A 108 13.45 13.86 8.50
C ARG A 108 12.81 13.16 9.68
N ARG A 109 11.68 12.48 9.44
CA ARG A 109 11.02 11.62 10.43
C ARG A 109 10.43 10.40 9.76
N ARG A 110 10.28 9.31 10.51
CA ARG A 110 9.55 8.12 10.07
C ARG A 110 8.20 8.05 10.76
N VAL A 111 7.21 7.57 10.03
CA VAL A 111 5.85 7.31 10.53
C VAL A 111 5.39 5.95 10.05
N ALA A 112 4.76 5.17 10.91
CA ALA A 112 4.14 3.93 10.50
C ALA A 112 3.00 4.22 9.52
N TYR A 113 2.94 3.49 8.40
CA TYR A 113 1.91 3.74 7.39
C TYR A 113 0.49 3.54 7.94
N ARG A 114 0.30 2.65 8.92
CA ARG A 114 -1.00 2.44 9.58
C ARG A 114 -1.57 3.70 10.24
N ASP A 115 -0.72 4.62 10.66
CA ASP A 115 -1.09 5.87 11.32
C ASP A 115 -1.15 7.06 10.35
N PHE A 116 -0.65 6.88 9.13
CA PHE A 116 -0.48 7.95 8.15
C PHE A 116 -1.81 8.43 7.55
N CYS A 117 -2.73 7.51 7.21
CA CYS A 117 -4.04 7.85 6.66
C CYS A 117 -5.03 8.16 7.79
N THR A 118 -5.45 9.41 7.91
CA THR A 118 -6.31 9.87 9.02
C THR A 118 -7.80 9.98 8.66
N GLY A 119 -8.17 9.80 7.39
CA GLY A 119 -9.53 9.84 6.87
C GLY A 119 -9.55 9.85 5.35
N TYR A 120 -10.72 10.11 4.76
CA TYR A 120 -10.87 10.15 3.31
C TYR A 120 -9.94 11.19 2.68
N ARG A 121 -8.92 10.72 1.96
CA ARG A 121 -7.87 11.53 1.34
C ARG A 121 -7.20 12.52 2.31
N LYS A 122 -7.09 12.13 3.58
CA LYS A 122 -6.40 12.90 4.62
C LYS A 122 -5.23 12.12 5.17
N THR A 123 -4.13 12.81 5.40
CA THR A 123 -2.88 12.22 5.88
C THR A 123 -2.28 13.04 7.01
N LEU A 124 -1.29 12.46 7.71
CA LEU A 124 -0.46 13.15 8.71
C LEU A 124 0.60 14.08 8.10
N LEU A 125 0.69 14.18 6.76
CA LEU A 125 1.68 15.00 6.07
C LEU A 125 1.44 16.47 6.42
N ALA A 126 2.44 17.13 6.97
CA ALA A 126 2.38 18.57 7.20
C ALA A 126 2.50 19.33 5.86
N PRO A 127 2.00 20.58 5.76
CA PRO A 127 1.98 21.34 4.51
C PRO A 127 3.37 21.57 3.88
N ASP A 128 4.42 21.50 4.68
CA ASP A 128 5.82 21.70 4.27
C ASP A 128 6.63 20.39 4.23
N GLU A 129 5.96 19.24 4.34
CA GLU A 129 6.61 17.92 4.25
C GLU A 129 6.42 17.26 2.88
N LEU A 130 7.45 16.52 2.48
CA LEU A 130 7.43 15.61 1.34
C LEU A 130 7.55 14.17 1.82
N ILE A 131 6.86 13.24 1.16
CA ILE A 131 7.15 11.82 1.28
C ILE A 131 8.44 11.55 0.50
N VAL A 132 9.44 10.97 1.17
CA VAL A 132 10.75 10.68 0.58
C VAL A 132 10.86 9.23 0.16
N ALA A 133 10.43 8.32 1.02
CA ALA A 133 10.52 6.88 0.77
C ALA A 133 9.48 6.09 1.58
N ALA A 134 9.29 4.84 1.18
CA ALA A 134 8.67 3.81 2.01
C ALA A 134 9.69 2.72 2.33
N HIS A 135 9.65 2.21 3.57
CA HIS A 135 10.51 1.15 4.07
C HIS A 135 9.66 -0.05 4.45
N LEU A 136 10.04 -1.23 3.96
CA LEU A 136 9.35 -2.48 4.22
C LEU A 136 10.34 -3.54 4.71
N ALA A 137 10.06 -4.11 5.88
CA ALA A 137 10.83 -5.25 6.35
C ALA A 137 10.61 -6.47 5.44
N PRO A 138 11.69 -7.18 5.06
CA PRO A 138 11.59 -8.32 4.18
C PRO A 138 10.87 -9.49 4.89
N PRO A 139 9.97 -10.19 4.17
CA PRO A 139 9.33 -11.39 4.71
C PRO A 139 10.37 -12.50 4.96
N SER A 140 10.20 -13.24 6.04
CA SER A 140 10.99 -14.41 6.37
C SER A 140 10.61 -15.63 5.51
N LYS A 141 11.39 -16.70 5.56
CA LYS A 141 11.05 -17.97 4.89
C LYS A 141 9.75 -18.61 5.43
N ARG A 142 9.34 -18.25 6.65
CA ARG A 142 8.11 -18.71 7.30
C ARG A 142 6.89 -17.87 6.95
N THR A 143 7.09 -16.78 6.21
CA THR A 143 6.02 -15.86 5.83
C THR A 143 5.28 -16.35 4.59
N ARG A 144 3.96 -16.15 4.59
CA ARG A 144 3.08 -16.28 3.43
C ARG A 144 2.43 -14.94 3.19
N THR A 145 2.50 -14.47 1.96
CA THR A 145 1.95 -13.18 1.57
C THR A 145 1.04 -13.34 0.37
N THR A 146 0.01 -12.51 0.30
CA THR A 146 -0.89 -12.47 -0.86
C THR A 146 -1.47 -11.09 -1.05
N TRP A 147 -1.88 -10.81 -2.28
CA TRP A 147 -2.69 -9.65 -2.64
C TRP A 147 -3.70 -10.04 -3.70
N ARG A 148 -4.89 -9.47 -3.61
CA ARG A 148 -5.94 -9.68 -4.61
C ARG A 148 -6.81 -8.46 -4.76
N LYS A 149 -7.24 -8.21 -5.99
CA LYS A 149 -8.19 -7.18 -6.40
C LYS A 149 -9.42 -7.81 -7.02
N VAL A 150 -10.58 -7.28 -6.70
CA VAL A 150 -11.83 -7.53 -7.39
C VAL A 150 -12.32 -6.21 -7.97
N GLY A 151 -12.52 -6.19 -9.26
CA GLY A 151 -12.97 -5.04 -10.03
C GLY A 151 -14.06 -5.44 -11.02
N THR A 152 -14.61 -4.47 -11.73
CA THR A 152 -15.66 -4.70 -12.75
C THR A 152 -15.13 -5.31 -14.04
N ARG A 153 -13.81 -5.26 -14.27
CA ARG A 153 -13.10 -5.83 -15.41
C ARG A 153 -11.66 -6.12 -15.03
N ARG A 154 -10.96 -6.90 -15.85
CA ARG A 154 -9.60 -7.39 -15.57
C ARG A 154 -8.55 -6.28 -15.48
N ALA A 155 -8.67 -5.21 -16.25
CA ALA A 155 -7.70 -4.12 -16.27
C ALA A 155 -8.39 -2.77 -16.21
N GLN A 156 -7.67 -1.74 -15.77
CA GLN A 156 -8.12 -0.34 -15.72
C GLN A 156 -9.48 -0.18 -15.02
N SER A 157 -9.70 -0.91 -13.94
CA SER A 157 -10.93 -0.80 -13.14
C SER A 157 -10.65 -0.25 -11.75
N ILE A 158 -11.59 0.55 -11.25
CA ILE A 158 -11.61 0.91 -9.84
C ILE A 158 -11.96 -0.34 -9.05
N SER A 159 -11.23 -0.56 -7.95
CA SER A 159 -11.44 -1.72 -7.09
C SER A 159 -12.81 -1.65 -6.40
N LYS A 160 -13.56 -2.74 -6.47
CA LYS A 160 -14.73 -2.97 -5.62
C LYS A 160 -14.29 -3.41 -4.23
N VAL A 161 -13.26 -4.23 -4.18
CA VAL A 161 -12.52 -4.60 -2.97
C VAL A 161 -11.12 -5.02 -3.39
N MET A 162 -10.13 -4.72 -2.56
CA MET A 162 -8.79 -5.29 -2.66
C MET A 162 -8.28 -5.61 -1.27
N GLY A 163 -7.42 -6.61 -1.19
CA GLY A 163 -6.87 -7.06 0.07
C GLY A 163 -5.45 -7.55 -0.05
N ALA A 164 -4.71 -7.38 1.03
CA ALA A 164 -3.39 -7.96 1.23
C ALA A 164 -3.34 -8.70 2.56
N ALA A 165 -2.60 -9.80 2.59
CA ALA A 165 -2.32 -10.51 3.82
C ALA A 165 -0.84 -10.85 3.94
N PHE A 166 -0.34 -10.79 5.16
CA PHE A 166 0.99 -11.17 5.58
C PHE A 166 0.84 -12.07 6.81
N ILE A 167 1.24 -13.33 6.70
CA ILE A 167 1.03 -14.34 7.74
C ILE A 167 2.37 -15.02 8.01
N GLU A 168 2.77 -15.11 9.27
CA GLU A 168 3.91 -15.92 9.69
C GLU A 168 3.42 -17.24 10.30
N LEU A 169 4.19 -18.29 10.01
CA LEU A 169 3.89 -19.64 10.45
C LEU A 169 5.03 -20.18 11.31
N ASP A 170 4.69 -20.94 12.35
CA ASP A 170 5.58 -21.87 13.02
C ASP A 170 5.03 -23.29 12.80
N GLY A 171 5.74 -24.06 11.97
CA GLY A 171 5.15 -25.26 11.37
C GLY A 171 3.89 -24.94 10.57
N ASP A 172 2.75 -25.42 11.01
CA ASP A 172 1.43 -25.15 10.42
C ASP A 172 0.62 -24.10 11.21
N THR A 173 1.15 -23.60 12.32
CA THR A 173 0.43 -22.69 13.21
C THR A 173 0.70 -21.24 12.84
N VAL A 174 -0.36 -20.44 12.74
CA VAL A 174 -0.27 -18.98 12.50
C VAL A 174 0.25 -18.30 13.77
N THR A 175 1.41 -17.69 13.70
CA THR A 175 2.03 -16.94 14.82
C THR A 175 1.84 -15.44 14.71
N LEU A 176 1.70 -14.93 13.48
CA LEU A 176 1.39 -13.54 13.20
C LEU A 176 0.48 -13.45 11.98
N ALA A 177 -0.49 -12.57 12.05
CA ALA A 177 -1.34 -12.24 10.91
C ALA A 177 -1.51 -10.72 10.77
N ARG A 178 -1.38 -10.22 9.56
CA ARG A 178 -1.74 -8.86 9.17
C ARG A 178 -2.62 -8.94 7.93
N VAL A 179 -3.84 -8.44 8.04
CA VAL A 179 -4.84 -8.47 6.98
C VAL A 179 -5.34 -7.05 6.75
N ALA A 180 -5.14 -6.55 5.54
CA ALA A 180 -5.53 -5.20 5.18
C ALA A 180 -6.47 -5.20 3.97
N LEU A 181 -7.43 -4.29 3.98
CA LEU A 181 -8.41 -4.11 2.92
C LEU A 181 -8.45 -2.65 2.45
N GLY A 182 -8.74 -2.48 1.18
CA GLY A 182 -9.10 -1.21 0.57
C GLY A 182 -10.45 -1.29 -0.14
N ALA A 183 -11.03 -0.13 -0.44
CA ALA A 183 -12.35 0.05 -1.03
C ALA A 183 -13.54 -0.39 -0.14
N VAL A 184 -13.31 -0.59 1.16
CA VAL A 184 -14.35 -1.02 2.12
C VAL A 184 -14.60 -0.01 3.24
N ALA A 185 -13.87 1.11 3.24
CA ALA A 185 -13.97 2.20 4.21
C ALA A 185 -13.48 3.51 3.58
N ASP A 186 -13.51 4.60 4.34
CA ASP A 186 -12.99 5.93 3.92
C ASP A 186 -11.48 5.96 3.65
N ARG A 187 -10.77 4.92 4.08
CA ARG A 187 -9.33 4.70 3.89
C ARG A 187 -9.00 3.20 3.90
N PRO A 188 -7.80 2.80 3.46
CA PRO A 188 -7.35 1.42 3.68
C PRO A 188 -7.27 1.10 5.17
N ILE A 189 -7.71 -0.08 5.55
CA ILE A 189 -7.80 -0.49 6.96
C ILE A 189 -7.12 -1.83 7.22
N ARG A 190 -6.60 -2.03 8.44
CA ARG A 190 -6.24 -3.33 9.00
C ARG A 190 -7.49 -3.96 9.62
N VAL A 191 -7.73 -5.23 9.34
CA VAL A 191 -8.88 -5.97 9.87
C VAL A 191 -8.43 -6.78 11.09
N THR A 192 -8.18 -6.08 12.21
CA THR A 192 -7.61 -6.66 13.43
C THR A 192 -8.45 -7.80 14.01
N ALA A 193 -9.77 -7.76 13.85
CA ALA A 193 -10.63 -8.86 14.25
C ALA A 193 -10.33 -10.19 13.51
N VAL A 194 -9.98 -10.10 12.21
CA VAL A 194 -9.56 -11.27 11.44
C VAL A 194 -8.19 -11.74 11.89
N GLU A 195 -7.26 -10.79 12.10
CA GLU A 195 -5.90 -11.10 12.55
C GLU A 195 -5.91 -11.88 13.87
N GLN A 196 -6.68 -11.38 14.84
CA GLN A 196 -6.84 -12.02 16.16
C GLN A 196 -7.52 -13.39 16.07
N ALA A 197 -8.49 -13.55 15.16
CA ALA A 197 -9.23 -14.80 15.01
C ALA A 197 -8.39 -15.95 14.44
N VAL A 198 -7.29 -15.66 13.73
CA VAL A 198 -6.47 -16.69 13.06
C VAL A 198 -5.18 -17.02 13.82
N ILE A 199 -4.69 -16.13 14.68
CA ILE A 199 -3.46 -16.37 15.46
C ILE A 199 -3.67 -17.58 16.41
N GLY A 200 -2.68 -18.46 16.43
CA GLY A 200 -2.71 -19.71 17.23
C GLY A 200 -3.43 -20.87 16.55
N LEU A 201 -4.06 -20.66 15.39
CA LEU A 201 -4.74 -21.72 14.66
C LEU A 201 -3.81 -22.37 13.63
N PRO A 202 -4.01 -23.69 13.36
CA PRO A 202 -3.45 -24.31 12.17
C PRO A 202 -3.96 -23.62 10.90
N LEU A 203 -3.11 -23.50 9.88
CA LEU A 203 -3.43 -22.77 8.64
C LEU A 203 -4.70 -23.32 7.97
N GLY A 204 -4.92 -24.62 8.01
CA GLY A 204 -6.13 -25.24 7.46
C GLY A 204 -7.44 -24.79 8.15
N LYS A 205 -7.40 -24.39 9.43
CA LYS A 205 -8.56 -23.86 10.18
C LYS A 205 -8.65 -22.33 10.12
N ALA A 206 -7.54 -21.66 9.86
CA ALA A 206 -7.46 -20.21 9.84
C ALA A 206 -8.39 -19.59 8.76
N ALA A 207 -8.58 -20.24 7.63
CA ALA A 207 -9.42 -19.75 6.55
C ALA A 207 -10.91 -19.60 6.96
N ASP A 208 -11.44 -20.56 7.70
CA ASP A 208 -12.84 -20.52 8.16
C ASP A 208 -13.02 -19.50 9.29
N ALA A 209 -12.07 -19.43 10.23
CA ALA A 209 -12.04 -18.41 11.27
C ALA A 209 -11.95 -17.00 10.69
N ALA A 210 -11.08 -16.79 9.72
CA ALA A 210 -10.95 -15.52 9.00
C ALA A 210 -12.25 -15.12 8.31
N ARG A 211 -12.89 -16.06 7.62
CA ARG A 211 -14.18 -15.84 6.93
C ARG A 211 -15.30 -15.47 7.91
N ALA A 212 -15.37 -16.14 9.04
CA ALA A 212 -16.36 -15.85 10.08
C ALA A 212 -16.14 -14.45 10.67
N ALA A 213 -14.91 -14.10 11.05
CA ALA A 213 -14.56 -12.80 11.59
C ALA A 213 -14.78 -11.66 10.57
N MET A 214 -14.49 -11.89 9.30
CA MET A 214 -14.64 -10.89 8.23
C MET A 214 -16.09 -10.42 8.07
N ARG A 215 -17.07 -11.32 8.23
CA ARG A 215 -18.51 -11.00 8.08
C ARG A 215 -19.00 -9.94 9.07
N THR A 216 -18.38 -9.84 10.23
CA THR A 216 -18.76 -8.90 11.29
C THR A 216 -17.85 -7.69 11.36
N ALA A 217 -16.63 -7.81 10.82
CA ALA A 217 -15.61 -6.76 10.91
C ALA A 217 -15.79 -5.64 9.88
N ILE A 218 -16.48 -5.91 8.77
CA ILE A 218 -16.67 -4.95 7.68
C ILE A 218 -18.13 -4.54 7.62
N LYS A 219 -18.35 -3.25 7.57
CA LYS A 219 -19.66 -2.64 7.30
C LYS A 219 -19.55 -1.94 5.95
N PRO A 220 -20.11 -2.50 4.87
CA PRO A 220 -20.18 -1.82 3.58
C PRO A 220 -20.83 -0.45 3.73
N ILE A 221 -20.38 0.52 2.93
CA ILE A 221 -20.91 1.89 2.99
C ILE A 221 -22.14 2.02 2.10
N ASP A 222 -22.33 1.10 1.15
CA ASP A 222 -23.42 1.06 0.15
C ASP A 222 -24.04 -0.35 0.07
#